data_2e50fd8d6d196233a7adb1a929e874f0
#
_entry.id   2e50fd8d6d196233a7adb1a929e874f0
#
_cell.length_a   1.000
_cell.length_b   1.000
_cell.length_c   1.000
_cell.angle_alpha   90.00
_cell.angle_beta   90.00
_cell.angle_gamma   90.00
#
_symmetry.space_group_name_H-M   'P 1'
#
loop_
_entity.id
_entity.type
_entity.pdbx_description
1 polymer ?
#
loop_
_entity_poly.entity_id
_entity_poly.type
_entity_poly.pdbx_seq_one_letter_code
_entity_poly.pdbx_strand_id
1 'polypeptide(L)'
;MKKNIILTYVYLIIAISFAIISCNKNSNTEEIPQKENPKKENPKKEEPKKGDSSLLAYSKPFYLFTETKAYEMTKQEKDPYLKKLYYQIAATPTAEWFEGVEAFDDTTLKRLIEGAKAQQKTPIITLYGIPYRDCGSYSTGGHKTAASYKVWINRTSAIIGKTPIIVIVEPDAHNFCLKKGWKYNDAKYKERAELLSYVGKTFADNNPNALLYLHIGGTELKQEEAAQAVIDGGIRYMRGFVTNVADHRGTPRAEKWSEEFVQTLQKKGLGTKYYVIDTSRNGIDSPKQTNKAYYYSCNNFNAALGVRPTTKTSAPHADAYLWIKHPGLSDGTCANGDPEAGSWYPAVAKSLVQKAIEKGIIEEWKVPNNF
;
A
#
# COMPACT_ATOMS: atom_id res chain seq x y z
N MET A 1 42.36 -16.63 46.77
CA MET A 1 42.58 -15.47 47.70
C MET A 1 41.49 -14.45 47.33
N LYS A 2 40.44 -14.39 48.13
CA LYS A 2 40.03 -13.34 49.09
C LYS A 2 40.04 -11.93 48.45
N LYS A 3 38.94 -11.17 48.34
CA LYS A 3 38.05 -10.70 49.43
C LYS A 3 36.70 -10.16 48.86
N ASN A 4 35.63 -10.47 49.59
CA ASN A 4 34.32 -9.83 49.62
C ASN A 4 34.43 -8.41 50.21
N ILE A 5 33.57 -7.49 49.79
CA ILE A 5 33.07 -6.42 50.67
C ILE A 5 31.58 -6.21 50.35
N ILE A 6 30.80 -6.43 51.40
CA ILE A 6 29.38 -6.10 51.62
C ILE A 6 29.33 -4.72 52.26
N LEU A 7 28.41 -3.85 51.91
CA LEU A 7 27.89 -2.73 52.72
C LEU A 7 26.53 -2.29 52.19
N THR A 8 25.46 -2.67 52.71
CA THR A 8 24.62 -2.28 53.87
C THR A 8 23.81 -0.98 53.68
N TYR A 9 22.50 -1.16 53.78
CA TYR A 9 21.36 -0.23 53.76
C TYR A 9 21.47 0.91 54.76
N VAL A 10 20.87 2.08 54.41
CA VAL A 10 20.29 3.01 55.39
C VAL A 10 18.97 3.56 54.84
N TYR A 11 17.89 3.22 55.53
CA TYR A 11 16.57 3.84 55.45
C TYR A 11 16.57 5.18 56.22
N LEU A 12 15.98 6.22 55.65
CA LEU A 12 15.56 7.38 56.41
C LEU A 12 14.09 7.67 56.21
N ILE A 13 13.31 7.36 57.26
CA ILE A 13 11.87 7.72 57.44
C ILE A 13 11.85 9.10 58.06
N ILE A 14 11.13 10.05 57.47
CA ILE A 14 10.72 11.27 58.15
C ILE A 14 9.19 11.37 58.08
N ALA A 15 8.57 11.11 59.23
CA ALA A 15 7.20 11.44 59.52
C ALA A 15 7.14 12.88 60.06
N ILE A 16 6.25 13.71 59.55
CA ILE A 16 5.86 14.98 60.19
C ILE A 16 4.35 15.07 60.27
N SER A 17 3.96 15.37 61.50
CA SER A 17 2.66 15.28 62.09
C SER A 17 1.73 16.44 61.72
N PHE A 18 0.43 16.17 61.87
CA PHE A 18 -0.74 17.07 61.84
C PHE A 18 -0.64 18.25 62.80
N ALA A 19 -1.10 19.38 62.33
CA ALA A 19 -1.65 20.40 63.21
C ALA A 19 -2.96 20.95 62.61
N ILE A 20 -4.07 20.71 63.32
CA ILE A 20 -5.41 21.23 63.09
C ILE A 20 -5.48 22.63 63.71
N ILE A 21 -5.84 23.64 62.92
CA ILE A 21 -6.38 24.88 63.50
C ILE A 21 -7.66 25.23 62.73
N SER A 22 -8.78 25.17 63.47
CA SER A 22 -10.06 25.66 63.10
C SER A 22 -10.17 27.17 63.41
N CYS A 23 -10.60 27.97 62.43
CA CYS A 23 -11.26 29.23 62.74
C CYS A 23 -12.24 29.61 61.61
N ASN A 24 -13.44 29.80 62.05
CA ASN A 24 -14.64 30.18 61.30
C ASN A 24 -14.70 31.72 61.10
N LYS A 25 -15.01 32.20 59.87
CA LYS A 25 -16.00 33.29 59.63
C LYS A 25 -16.12 33.68 58.16
N ASN A 26 -17.35 33.61 57.72
CA ASN A 26 -18.05 34.28 56.61
C ASN A 26 -17.32 35.33 55.77
N SER A 27 -17.33 35.14 54.41
CA SER A 27 -17.92 36.12 53.47
C SER A 27 -17.76 35.66 52.00
N ASN A 28 -18.82 35.75 51.27
CA ASN A 28 -19.00 35.84 49.82
C ASN A 28 -18.00 35.13 48.91
N THR A 29 -18.41 34.01 48.35
CA THR A 29 -17.71 33.31 47.26
C THR A 29 -18.46 33.54 45.95
N GLU A 30 -17.79 34.21 45.02
CA GLU A 30 -18.10 34.11 43.60
C GLU A 30 -17.69 32.69 43.11
N GLU A 31 -18.66 32.00 42.52
CA GLU A 31 -18.42 30.67 41.91
C GLU A 31 -17.56 30.78 40.66
N ILE A 32 -16.39 30.18 40.69
CA ILE A 32 -15.55 29.97 39.50
C ILE A 32 -16.09 28.72 38.79
N PRO A 33 -16.45 28.76 37.49
CA PRO A 33 -16.92 27.58 36.75
C PRO A 33 -15.77 26.57 36.60
N GLN A 34 -16.01 25.34 37.05
CA GLN A 34 -15.12 24.21 36.77
C GLN A 34 -15.09 23.97 35.27
N LYS A 35 -13.90 24.08 34.65
CA LYS A 35 -13.65 23.62 33.28
C LYS A 35 -13.82 22.10 33.23
N GLU A 36 -14.91 21.66 32.62
CA GLU A 36 -15.04 20.26 32.20
C GLU A 36 -13.90 19.88 31.25
N ASN A 37 -13.24 18.77 31.55
CA ASN A 37 -12.26 18.15 30.63
C ASN A 37 -12.98 17.76 29.33
N PRO A 38 -12.50 18.17 28.16
CA PRO A 38 -13.09 17.75 26.90
C PRO A 38 -12.99 16.23 26.77
N LYS A 39 -14.13 15.54 26.69
CA LYS A 39 -14.21 14.16 26.23
C LYS A 39 -13.46 14.06 24.91
N LYS A 40 -12.46 13.18 24.82
CA LYS A 40 -11.85 12.79 23.54
C LYS A 40 -12.95 12.15 22.68
N GLU A 41 -13.53 12.92 21.79
CA GLU A 41 -14.32 12.37 20.70
C GLU A 41 -13.40 11.59 19.78
N ASN A 42 -13.72 10.34 19.54
CA ASN A 42 -13.12 9.58 18.45
C ASN A 42 -13.39 10.33 17.15
N PRO A 43 -12.39 10.53 16.28
CA PRO A 43 -12.63 11.19 15.00
C PRO A 43 -13.69 10.40 14.22
N LYS A 44 -14.86 11.01 14.06
CA LYS A 44 -15.89 10.49 13.16
C LYS A 44 -15.29 10.42 11.77
N LYS A 45 -15.38 9.24 11.12
CA LYS A 45 -15.09 9.07 9.71
C LYS A 45 -15.94 10.12 8.99
N GLU A 46 -15.31 11.12 8.35
CA GLU A 46 -16.03 12.07 7.51
C GLU A 46 -16.68 11.27 6.38
N GLU A 47 -18.00 11.19 6.40
CA GLU A 47 -18.73 10.64 5.26
C GLU A 47 -18.48 11.53 4.05
N PRO A 48 -18.20 10.93 2.86
CA PRO A 48 -17.94 11.70 1.65
C PRO A 48 -19.15 12.59 1.37
N LYS A 49 -18.90 13.88 1.20
CA LYS A 49 -19.95 14.84 0.83
C LYS A 49 -20.58 14.37 -0.49
N LYS A 50 -21.89 14.24 -0.50
CA LYS A 50 -22.69 13.87 -1.68
C LYS A 50 -22.33 14.80 -2.82
N GLY A 51 -21.57 14.28 -3.83
CA GLY A 51 -21.11 15.06 -5.00
C GLY A 51 -19.58 15.17 -5.18
N ASP A 52 -18.76 14.56 -4.31
CA ASP A 52 -17.31 14.52 -4.52
C ASP A 52 -16.97 13.53 -5.65
N SER A 53 -16.72 14.08 -6.85
CA SER A 53 -16.34 13.30 -8.04
C SER A 53 -15.06 12.49 -7.84
N SER A 54 -14.20 12.89 -6.88
CA SER A 54 -12.95 12.20 -6.58
C SER A 54 -13.15 10.79 -6.01
N LEU A 55 -14.34 10.47 -5.50
CA LEU A 55 -14.67 9.17 -4.92
C LEU A 55 -15.48 8.25 -5.82
N LEU A 56 -15.77 8.66 -7.06
CA LEU A 56 -16.50 7.82 -8.03
C LEU A 56 -15.85 6.46 -8.25
N ALA A 57 -14.52 6.37 -8.14
CA ALA A 57 -13.80 5.12 -8.25
C ALA A 57 -14.16 4.10 -7.15
N TYR A 58 -14.62 4.55 -5.97
CA TYR A 58 -15.04 3.66 -4.90
C TYR A 58 -16.55 3.43 -4.81
N SER A 59 -17.32 4.09 -5.67
CA SER A 59 -18.79 3.91 -5.73
C SER A 59 -19.23 2.64 -6.46
N LYS A 60 -18.31 1.94 -7.14
CA LYS A 60 -18.56 0.79 -7.98
C LYS A 60 -17.66 -0.39 -7.60
N PRO A 61 -18.08 -1.63 -7.89
CA PRO A 61 -17.19 -2.80 -7.72
C PRO A 61 -15.94 -2.69 -8.58
N PHE A 62 -14.86 -3.33 -8.14
CA PHE A 62 -13.62 -3.39 -8.91
C PHE A 62 -13.78 -4.26 -10.17
N TYR A 63 -13.13 -3.84 -11.24
CA TYR A 63 -13.18 -4.52 -12.52
C TYR A 63 -12.24 -5.72 -12.53
N LEU A 64 -12.75 -6.89 -12.90
CA LEU A 64 -11.96 -8.07 -13.19
C LEU A 64 -11.50 -8.03 -14.65
N PHE A 65 -10.23 -7.74 -14.87
CA PHE A 65 -9.62 -7.88 -16.18
C PHE A 65 -9.21 -9.34 -16.42
N THR A 66 -9.70 -9.95 -17.49
CA THR A 66 -9.52 -11.39 -17.72
C THR A 66 -8.33 -11.73 -18.62
N GLU A 67 -7.61 -10.73 -19.11
CA GLU A 67 -6.38 -10.94 -19.91
C GLU A 67 -5.12 -11.05 -19.00
N THR A 68 -5.27 -11.66 -17.82
CA THR A 68 -4.18 -11.87 -16.88
C THR A 68 -3.56 -13.25 -17.03
N LYS A 69 -2.28 -13.38 -16.66
CA LYS A 69 -1.60 -14.67 -16.66
C LYS A 69 -2.29 -15.71 -15.78
N ALA A 70 -2.80 -15.30 -14.62
CA ALA A 70 -3.56 -16.19 -13.74
C ALA A 70 -4.84 -16.72 -14.42
N TYR A 71 -5.56 -15.87 -15.16
CA TYR A 71 -6.76 -16.27 -15.88
C TYR A 71 -6.44 -17.25 -17.02
N GLU A 72 -5.40 -16.94 -17.81
CA GLU A 72 -4.89 -17.81 -18.88
C GLU A 72 -4.51 -19.20 -18.34
N MET A 73 -3.66 -19.25 -17.32
CA MET A 73 -3.16 -20.48 -16.73
C MET A 73 -4.26 -21.32 -16.09
N THR A 74 -5.25 -20.66 -15.48
CA THR A 74 -6.43 -21.35 -14.93
C THR A 74 -7.26 -22.02 -16.03
N LYS A 75 -7.44 -21.35 -17.18
CA LYS A 75 -8.17 -21.94 -18.32
C LYS A 75 -7.45 -23.15 -18.92
N GLN A 76 -6.13 -23.10 -18.98
CA GLN A 76 -5.30 -24.18 -19.53
C GLN A 76 -5.12 -25.35 -18.56
N GLU A 77 -5.33 -25.15 -17.25
CA GLU A 77 -5.12 -26.19 -16.22
C GLU A 77 -6.12 -27.33 -16.39
N LYS A 78 -5.60 -28.56 -16.44
CA LYS A 78 -6.37 -29.80 -16.62
C LYS A 78 -6.68 -30.52 -15.32
N ASP A 79 -5.80 -30.37 -14.31
CA ASP A 79 -6.05 -30.93 -12.98
C ASP A 79 -7.18 -30.14 -12.30
N PRO A 80 -8.33 -30.76 -12.00
CA PRO A 80 -9.46 -30.05 -11.41
C PRO A 80 -9.14 -29.40 -10.05
N TYR A 81 -8.25 -30.01 -9.28
CA TYR A 81 -7.84 -29.49 -7.98
C TYR A 81 -6.98 -28.22 -8.15
N LEU A 82 -5.96 -28.26 -9.01
CA LEU A 82 -5.12 -27.08 -9.29
C LEU A 82 -5.94 -25.97 -9.96
N LYS A 83 -6.81 -26.31 -10.91
CA LYS A 83 -7.73 -25.36 -11.54
C LYS A 83 -8.58 -24.63 -10.50
N LYS A 84 -9.13 -25.36 -9.52
CA LYS A 84 -9.92 -24.78 -8.42
C LYS A 84 -9.11 -23.79 -7.58
N LEU A 85 -7.84 -24.12 -7.28
CA LEU A 85 -6.95 -23.22 -6.56
C LEU A 85 -6.61 -21.97 -7.39
N TYR A 86 -6.19 -22.14 -8.64
CA TYR A 86 -5.83 -21.01 -9.51
C TYR A 86 -7.02 -20.08 -9.79
N TYR A 87 -8.22 -20.64 -9.83
CA TYR A 87 -9.46 -19.85 -9.98
C TYR A 87 -9.64 -18.82 -8.86
N GLN A 88 -9.18 -19.10 -7.64
CA GLN A 88 -9.27 -18.15 -6.53
C GLN A 88 -8.48 -16.87 -6.83
N ILE A 89 -7.40 -16.97 -7.58
CA ILE A 89 -6.61 -15.83 -8.05
C ILE A 89 -7.26 -15.24 -9.31
N ALA A 90 -7.54 -16.05 -10.31
CA ALA A 90 -8.02 -15.64 -11.61
C ALA A 90 -9.36 -14.89 -11.57
N ALA A 91 -10.24 -15.22 -10.63
CA ALA A 91 -11.55 -14.61 -10.46
C ALA A 91 -11.55 -13.38 -9.54
N THR A 92 -10.39 -12.97 -9.02
CA THR A 92 -10.26 -11.81 -8.12
C THR A 92 -9.69 -10.61 -8.88
N PRO A 93 -10.32 -9.43 -8.81
CA PRO A 93 -9.76 -8.21 -9.41
C PRO A 93 -8.34 -7.92 -8.92
N THR A 94 -7.43 -7.63 -9.84
CA THR A 94 -6.05 -7.23 -9.57
C THR A 94 -5.72 -5.93 -10.29
N ALA A 95 -4.67 -5.23 -9.87
CA ALA A 95 -4.17 -4.09 -10.59
C ALA A 95 -3.36 -4.55 -11.82
N GLU A 96 -3.67 -4.01 -13.00
CA GLU A 96 -2.87 -4.29 -14.19
C GLU A 96 -1.65 -3.39 -14.27
N TRP A 97 -0.48 -3.97 -14.57
CA TRP A 97 0.79 -3.26 -14.60
C TRP A 97 1.15 -2.82 -16.00
N PHE A 98 1.45 -1.53 -16.16
CA PHE A 98 1.83 -0.90 -17.42
C PHE A 98 3.23 -0.30 -17.30
N GLU A 99 4.09 -0.65 -18.23
CA GLU A 99 5.48 -0.19 -18.27
C GLU A 99 5.71 0.93 -19.29
N GLY A 100 4.83 1.03 -20.29
CA GLY A 100 4.86 2.05 -21.33
C GLY A 100 5.99 1.90 -22.36
N VAL A 101 6.77 0.83 -22.27
CA VAL A 101 7.87 0.56 -23.19
C VAL A 101 7.48 -0.32 -24.38
N GLU A 102 6.37 -1.03 -24.25
CA GLU A 102 5.82 -1.90 -25.28
C GLU A 102 4.62 -1.25 -25.99
N ALA A 103 4.56 -1.42 -27.30
CA ALA A 103 3.50 -0.80 -28.11
C ALA A 103 2.10 -1.34 -27.79
N PHE A 104 1.98 -2.56 -27.29
CA PHE A 104 0.70 -3.17 -26.95
C PHE A 104 0.10 -2.62 -25.63
N ASP A 105 0.90 -1.96 -24.77
CA ASP A 105 0.41 -1.41 -23.50
C ASP A 105 -0.76 -0.46 -23.68
N ASP A 106 -0.68 0.45 -24.64
CA ASP A 106 -1.77 1.38 -24.92
C ASP A 106 -3.06 0.68 -25.37
N THR A 107 -2.93 -0.39 -26.19
CA THR A 107 -4.06 -1.18 -26.67
C THR A 107 -4.71 -1.97 -25.53
N THR A 108 -3.90 -2.56 -24.67
CA THR A 108 -4.37 -3.27 -23.49
C THR A 108 -5.06 -2.33 -22.49
N LEU A 109 -4.47 -1.14 -22.25
CA LEU A 109 -5.10 -0.12 -21.41
C LEU A 109 -6.46 0.33 -21.96
N LYS A 110 -6.59 0.53 -23.27
CA LYS A 110 -7.88 0.86 -23.90
C LYS A 110 -8.92 -0.24 -23.68
N ARG A 111 -8.57 -1.52 -23.91
CA ARG A 111 -9.49 -2.65 -23.67
C ARG A 111 -9.91 -2.74 -22.19
N LEU A 112 -8.97 -2.54 -21.27
CA LEU A 112 -9.24 -2.51 -19.84
C LEU A 112 -10.25 -1.40 -19.49
N ILE A 113 -10.03 -0.18 -19.99
CA ILE A 113 -10.91 0.97 -19.74
C ILE A 113 -12.30 0.74 -20.36
N GLU A 114 -12.38 0.26 -21.59
CA GLU A 114 -13.64 -0.02 -22.29
C GLU A 114 -14.43 -1.13 -21.62
N GLY A 115 -13.78 -2.23 -21.24
CA GLY A 115 -14.39 -3.33 -20.51
C GLY A 115 -14.92 -2.92 -19.12
N ALA A 116 -14.15 -2.10 -18.41
CA ALA A 116 -14.57 -1.56 -17.12
C ALA A 116 -15.80 -0.63 -17.26
N LYS A 117 -15.82 0.23 -18.27
CA LYS A 117 -16.97 1.09 -18.59
C LYS A 117 -18.21 0.28 -18.94
N ALA A 118 -18.08 -0.71 -19.81
CA ALA A 118 -19.18 -1.57 -20.24
C ALA A 118 -19.82 -2.33 -19.07
N GLN A 119 -19.03 -2.75 -18.08
CA GLN A 119 -19.50 -3.43 -16.88
C GLN A 119 -19.85 -2.48 -15.72
N GLN A 120 -19.68 -1.17 -15.88
CA GLN A 120 -19.86 -0.17 -14.82
C GLN A 120 -19.03 -0.47 -13.56
N LYS A 121 -17.79 -0.90 -13.75
CA LYS A 121 -16.84 -1.25 -12.70
C LYS A 121 -15.63 -0.32 -12.72
N THR A 122 -14.88 -0.30 -11.62
CA THR A 122 -13.68 0.53 -11.46
C THR A 122 -12.43 -0.28 -11.76
N PRO A 123 -11.65 0.09 -12.77
CA PRO A 123 -10.37 -0.52 -13.05
C PRO A 123 -9.29 -0.06 -12.05
N ILE A 124 -8.30 -0.93 -11.84
CA ILE A 124 -7.12 -0.65 -11.04
C ILE A 124 -5.90 -0.84 -11.94
N ILE A 125 -5.01 0.13 -12.00
CA ILE A 125 -3.77 0.03 -12.76
C ILE A 125 -2.56 0.39 -11.92
N THR A 126 -1.41 -0.11 -12.32
CA THR A 126 -0.10 0.25 -11.77
C THR A 126 0.76 0.83 -12.89
N LEU A 127 1.27 2.04 -12.71
CA LEU A 127 2.30 2.63 -13.55
C LEU A 127 3.65 2.13 -13.04
N TYR A 128 4.44 1.51 -13.90
CA TYR A 128 5.73 0.91 -13.53
C TYR A 128 6.79 1.10 -14.63
N GLY A 129 6.88 2.32 -15.13
CA GLY A 129 7.72 2.67 -16.28
C GLY A 129 8.84 3.68 -16.01
N ILE A 130 9.03 4.11 -14.78
CA ILE A 130 10.00 5.16 -14.44
C ILE A 130 11.44 4.76 -14.81
N PRO A 131 12.28 5.67 -15.32
CA PRO A 131 13.69 5.38 -15.62
C PRO A 131 14.44 4.80 -14.41
N TYR A 132 15.33 3.84 -14.65
CA TYR A 132 16.03 3.10 -13.58
C TYR A 132 15.11 2.44 -12.57
N ARG A 133 14.00 1.91 -13.06
CA ARG A 133 13.02 1.16 -12.26
C ARG A 133 13.71 0.15 -11.35
N ASP A 134 13.15 -0.07 -10.16
CA ASP A 134 13.67 -0.99 -9.14
C ASP A 134 15.14 -0.73 -8.75
N CYS A 135 15.65 0.47 -9.05
CA CYS A 135 17.04 0.89 -8.78
C CYS A 135 18.09 -0.09 -9.30
N GLY A 136 17.78 -0.78 -10.39
CA GLY A 136 18.66 -1.77 -11.01
C GLY A 136 18.60 -3.15 -10.33
N SER A 137 17.57 -3.47 -9.57
CA SER A 137 17.37 -4.78 -8.94
C SER A 137 16.68 -5.78 -9.91
N TYR A 138 15.95 -6.78 -9.40
CA TYR A 138 15.40 -7.90 -10.19
C TYR A 138 14.40 -7.46 -11.27
N SER A 139 13.66 -6.39 -11.06
CA SER A 139 12.70 -5.82 -12.01
C SER A 139 13.26 -4.57 -12.71
N THR A 140 14.56 -4.51 -12.95
CA THR A 140 15.22 -3.39 -13.62
C THR A 140 14.58 -3.11 -14.99
N GLY A 141 14.55 -1.84 -15.41
CA GLY A 141 13.95 -1.45 -16.70
C GLY A 141 13.38 -0.04 -16.67
N GLY A 142 12.21 0.11 -17.29
CA GLY A 142 11.54 1.38 -17.46
C GLY A 142 12.00 2.15 -18.69
N HIS A 143 11.52 3.37 -18.84
CA HIS A 143 11.89 4.25 -19.95
C HIS A 143 13.37 4.62 -19.93
N LYS A 144 13.98 4.75 -21.12
CA LYS A 144 15.40 5.12 -21.23
C LYS A 144 15.68 6.56 -20.80
N THR A 145 14.68 7.45 -20.90
CA THR A 145 14.84 8.88 -20.61
C THR A 145 13.62 9.45 -19.90
N ALA A 146 13.81 10.54 -19.15
CA ALA A 146 12.75 11.34 -18.58
C ALA A 146 11.75 11.84 -19.64
N ALA A 147 12.24 12.20 -20.82
CA ALA A 147 11.39 12.68 -21.91
C ALA A 147 10.44 11.60 -22.43
N SER A 148 10.93 10.39 -22.70
CA SER A 148 10.07 9.28 -23.16
C SER A 148 9.06 8.87 -22.08
N TYR A 149 9.43 8.89 -20.82
CA TYR A 149 8.53 8.64 -19.71
C TYR A 149 7.39 9.68 -19.66
N LYS A 150 7.69 10.97 -19.74
CA LYS A 150 6.68 12.04 -19.75
C LYS A 150 5.72 11.90 -20.95
N VAL A 151 6.22 11.54 -22.12
CA VAL A 151 5.38 11.26 -23.31
C VAL A 151 4.41 10.12 -23.02
N TRP A 152 4.89 9.03 -22.42
CA TRP A 152 4.02 7.91 -22.04
C TRP A 152 2.97 8.30 -21.01
N ILE A 153 3.34 9.04 -19.95
CA ILE A 153 2.39 9.52 -18.93
C ILE A 153 1.29 10.38 -19.54
N ASN A 154 1.62 11.29 -20.45
CA ASN A 154 0.63 12.12 -21.14
C ASN A 154 -0.33 11.26 -21.99
N ARG A 155 0.19 10.27 -22.70
CA ARG A 155 -0.59 9.35 -23.52
C ARG A 155 -1.50 8.48 -22.66
N THR A 156 -1.02 7.94 -21.57
CA THR A 156 -1.79 7.17 -20.58
C THR A 156 -2.90 8.01 -19.97
N SER A 157 -2.60 9.23 -19.54
CA SER A 157 -3.58 10.19 -19.04
C SER A 157 -4.67 10.47 -20.08
N ALA A 158 -4.30 10.68 -21.35
CA ALA A 158 -5.26 10.91 -22.43
C ALA A 158 -6.17 9.69 -22.69
N ILE A 159 -5.63 8.46 -22.65
CA ILE A 159 -6.44 7.22 -22.81
C ILE A 159 -7.44 7.08 -21.66
N ILE A 160 -7.03 7.33 -20.42
CA ILE A 160 -7.90 7.26 -19.24
C ILE A 160 -9.00 8.32 -19.28
N GLY A 161 -8.66 9.55 -19.67
CA GLY A 161 -9.61 10.66 -19.74
C GLY A 161 -10.34 10.88 -18.41
N LYS A 162 -11.66 10.92 -18.44
CA LYS A 162 -12.53 11.13 -17.26
C LYS A 162 -13.02 9.83 -16.61
N THR A 163 -12.42 8.70 -16.94
CA THR A 163 -12.83 7.40 -16.37
C THR A 163 -12.50 7.35 -14.87
N PRO A 164 -13.46 7.00 -14.00
CA PRO A 164 -13.14 6.68 -12.60
C PRO A 164 -12.21 5.47 -12.54
N ILE A 165 -11.03 5.65 -11.94
CA ILE A 165 -9.94 4.66 -11.93
C ILE A 165 -9.07 4.82 -10.70
N ILE A 166 -8.49 3.71 -10.23
CA ILE A 166 -7.45 3.70 -9.20
C ILE A 166 -6.11 3.51 -9.90
N VAL A 167 -5.15 4.38 -9.59
CA VAL A 167 -3.81 4.38 -10.18
C VAL A 167 -2.75 4.24 -9.08
N ILE A 168 -2.04 3.14 -9.10
CA ILE A 168 -0.87 2.91 -8.26
C ILE A 168 0.33 3.50 -8.99
N VAL A 169 1.07 4.38 -8.32
CA VAL A 169 2.16 5.14 -8.94
C VAL A 169 3.51 4.57 -8.53
N GLU A 170 4.17 3.97 -9.48
CA GLU A 170 5.58 3.58 -9.51
C GLU A 170 6.04 2.84 -8.25
N PRO A 171 5.64 1.59 -8.04
CA PRO A 171 6.23 0.73 -7.03
C PRO A 171 7.77 0.77 -7.08
N ASP A 172 8.41 0.74 -5.90
CA ASP A 172 9.86 0.71 -5.71
C ASP A 172 10.65 1.93 -6.24
N ALA A 173 9.94 3.00 -6.63
CA ALA A 173 10.58 4.14 -7.27
C ALA A 173 11.42 4.99 -6.32
N HIS A 174 10.96 5.29 -5.11
CA HIS A 174 11.54 6.37 -4.31
C HIS A 174 12.27 5.84 -3.08
N ASN A 175 11.52 5.36 -2.11
CA ASN A 175 12.04 4.94 -0.81
C ASN A 175 12.93 3.71 -0.91
N PHE A 176 12.64 2.81 -1.84
CA PHE A 176 13.49 1.66 -2.10
C PHE A 176 14.88 2.08 -2.58
N CYS A 177 14.96 3.10 -3.44
CA CYS A 177 16.22 3.61 -3.92
C CYS A 177 17.06 4.29 -2.83
N LEU A 178 16.42 4.99 -1.90
CA LEU A 178 17.11 5.53 -0.72
C LEU A 178 17.70 4.41 0.14
N LYS A 179 16.99 3.31 0.34
CA LYS A 179 17.53 2.11 1.00
C LYS A 179 18.71 1.48 0.26
N LYS A 180 18.76 1.61 -1.08
CA LYS A 180 19.89 1.16 -1.92
C LYS A 180 21.05 2.15 -1.95
N GLY A 181 21.02 3.19 -1.12
CA GLY A 181 22.11 4.15 -0.94
C GLY A 181 22.01 5.43 -1.76
N TRP A 182 20.90 5.68 -2.47
CA TRP A 182 20.66 6.98 -3.08
C TRP A 182 20.47 8.05 -1.99
N LYS A 183 20.85 9.28 -2.30
CA LYS A 183 20.70 10.41 -1.38
C LYS A 183 19.78 11.46 -1.97
N TYR A 184 19.11 12.23 -1.12
CA TYR A 184 18.19 13.30 -1.53
C TYR A 184 18.82 14.38 -2.43
N ASN A 185 20.14 14.56 -2.39
CA ASN A 185 20.86 15.51 -3.24
C ASN A 185 21.38 14.90 -4.55
N ASP A 186 21.27 13.61 -4.76
CA ASP A 186 21.70 12.94 -6.00
C ASP A 186 20.86 13.42 -7.18
N ALA A 187 21.50 13.60 -8.33
CA ALA A 187 20.80 13.98 -9.57
C ALA A 187 19.73 12.96 -9.96
N LYS A 188 20.01 11.66 -9.81
CA LYS A 188 19.04 10.58 -10.05
C LYS A 188 17.82 10.65 -9.13
N TYR A 189 18.02 10.97 -7.85
CA TYR A 189 16.92 11.15 -6.91
C TYR A 189 16.05 12.33 -7.32
N LYS A 190 16.66 13.49 -7.63
CA LYS A 190 15.94 14.70 -8.03
C LYS A 190 15.14 14.49 -9.31
N GLU A 191 15.75 13.91 -10.34
CA GLU A 191 15.05 13.56 -11.58
C GLU A 191 13.84 12.67 -11.30
N ARG A 192 13.99 11.66 -10.45
CA ARG A 192 12.90 10.75 -10.08
C ARG A 192 11.79 11.47 -9.32
N ALA A 193 12.13 12.33 -8.37
CA ALA A 193 11.17 13.16 -7.65
C ALA A 193 10.36 14.04 -8.60
N GLU A 194 11.04 14.69 -9.57
CA GLU A 194 10.40 15.48 -10.61
C GLU A 194 9.45 14.65 -11.49
N LEU A 195 9.85 13.43 -11.87
CA LEU A 195 9.02 12.55 -12.69
C LEU A 195 7.77 12.08 -11.95
N LEU A 196 7.89 11.71 -10.68
CA LEU A 196 6.74 11.33 -9.85
C LEU A 196 5.79 12.52 -9.64
N SER A 197 6.34 13.70 -9.38
CA SER A 197 5.55 14.94 -9.27
C SER A 197 4.86 15.28 -10.60
N TYR A 198 5.53 15.03 -11.74
CA TYR A 198 4.95 15.19 -13.07
C TYR A 198 3.73 14.28 -13.28
N VAL A 199 3.80 13.00 -12.87
CA VAL A 199 2.63 12.09 -12.90
C VAL A 199 1.48 12.69 -12.10
N GLY A 200 1.71 13.03 -10.83
CA GLY A 200 0.68 13.59 -9.96
C GLY A 200 0.01 14.83 -10.56
N LYS A 201 0.83 15.78 -11.05
CA LYS A 201 0.33 17.00 -11.66
C LYS A 201 -0.45 16.74 -12.96
N THR A 202 0.07 15.91 -13.85
CA THR A 202 -0.59 15.57 -15.13
C THR A 202 -1.98 15.00 -14.89
N PHE A 203 -2.11 14.07 -13.95
CA PHE A 203 -3.41 13.46 -13.64
C PHE A 203 -4.33 14.42 -12.89
N ALA A 204 -3.83 15.24 -11.99
CA ALA A 204 -4.64 16.27 -11.33
C ALA A 204 -5.25 17.26 -12.33
N ASP A 205 -4.49 17.63 -13.35
CA ASP A 205 -4.93 18.57 -14.37
C ASP A 205 -5.94 17.93 -15.37
N ASN A 206 -5.79 16.65 -15.71
CA ASN A 206 -6.50 16.04 -16.84
C ASN A 206 -7.50 14.94 -16.45
N ASN A 207 -7.34 14.29 -15.30
CA ASN A 207 -8.08 13.08 -14.91
C ASN A 207 -8.82 13.27 -13.58
N PRO A 208 -9.85 14.10 -13.48
CA PRO A 208 -10.47 14.51 -12.20
C PRO A 208 -11.10 13.35 -11.42
N ASN A 209 -11.36 12.21 -12.07
CA ASN A 209 -11.97 11.03 -11.46
C ASN A 209 -10.92 9.92 -11.15
N ALA A 210 -9.64 10.18 -11.40
CA ALA A 210 -8.58 9.24 -11.08
C ALA A 210 -8.10 9.43 -9.63
N LEU A 211 -7.99 8.33 -8.88
CA LEU A 211 -7.43 8.31 -7.54
C LEU A 211 -6.01 7.75 -7.59
N LEU A 212 -5.03 8.60 -7.39
CA LEU A 212 -3.61 8.25 -7.43
C LEU A 212 -3.06 7.95 -6.04
N TYR A 213 -2.32 6.84 -5.92
CA TYR A 213 -1.62 6.44 -4.71
C TYR A 213 -0.15 6.21 -5.00
N LEU A 214 0.70 7.09 -4.45
CA LEU A 214 2.16 7.01 -4.61
C LEU A 214 2.72 5.88 -3.75
N HIS A 215 3.52 4.99 -4.33
CA HIS A 215 4.17 3.94 -3.55
C HIS A 215 5.25 4.50 -2.63
N ILE A 216 5.18 4.10 -1.36
CA ILE A 216 6.11 4.57 -0.32
C ILE A 216 7.09 3.49 0.16
N GLY A 217 7.03 2.29 -0.41
CA GLY A 217 7.82 1.15 0.05
C GLY A 217 7.21 0.47 1.28
N GLY A 218 8.03 -0.25 2.00
CA GLY A 218 7.59 -0.99 3.17
C GLY A 218 7.54 -0.16 4.45
N THR A 219 6.94 -0.74 5.49
CA THR A 219 6.75 -0.14 6.81
C THR A 219 8.01 -0.06 7.68
N GLU A 220 9.19 -0.30 7.13
CA GLU A 220 10.49 -0.24 7.85
C GLU A 220 11.20 1.09 7.73
N LEU A 221 10.67 1.98 6.89
CA LEU A 221 11.23 3.31 6.74
C LEU A 221 10.94 4.16 7.97
N LYS A 222 11.86 5.03 8.30
CA LYS A 222 11.58 6.10 9.24
C LYS A 222 10.52 7.01 8.63
N GLN A 223 9.50 7.35 9.41
CA GLN A 223 8.35 8.15 8.98
C GLN A 223 8.78 9.48 8.32
N GLU A 224 9.78 10.16 8.91
CA GLU A 224 10.27 11.43 8.41
C GLU A 224 11.00 11.31 7.05
N GLU A 225 11.78 10.25 6.86
CA GLU A 225 12.46 9.97 5.58
C GLU A 225 11.43 9.64 4.49
N ALA A 226 10.46 8.80 4.81
CA ALA A 226 9.38 8.47 3.91
C ALA A 226 8.56 9.71 3.53
N ALA A 227 8.27 10.59 4.50
CA ALA A 227 7.52 11.81 4.27
C ALA A 227 8.25 12.79 3.34
N GLN A 228 9.56 13.00 3.54
CA GLN A 228 10.35 13.85 2.64
C GLN A 228 10.31 13.32 1.20
N ALA A 229 10.50 12.01 1.03
CA ALA A 229 10.52 11.40 -0.29
C ALA A 229 9.18 11.55 -1.04
N VAL A 230 8.04 11.36 -0.38
CA VAL A 230 6.74 11.51 -1.05
C VAL A 230 6.35 12.98 -1.28
N ILE A 231 6.83 13.89 -0.43
CA ILE A 231 6.68 15.34 -0.65
C ILE A 231 7.41 15.74 -1.92
N ASP A 232 8.66 15.34 -2.07
CA ASP A 232 9.47 15.60 -3.26
C ASP A 232 8.84 14.95 -4.49
N GLY A 233 8.30 13.73 -4.34
CA GLY A 233 7.54 12.99 -5.36
C GLY A 233 6.14 13.54 -5.66
N GLY A 234 5.74 14.66 -5.08
CA GLY A 234 4.50 15.36 -5.47
C GLY A 234 3.20 14.75 -4.92
N ILE A 235 3.23 14.09 -3.75
CA ILE A 235 2.02 13.52 -3.11
C ILE A 235 0.90 14.56 -2.91
N ARG A 236 1.24 15.85 -2.92
CA ARG A 236 0.26 16.95 -2.84
C ARG A 236 -0.80 16.90 -3.93
N TYR A 237 -0.43 16.39 -5.11
CA TYR A 237 -1.31 16.25 -6.28
C TYR A 237 -2.09 14.94 -6.31
N MET A 238 -1.85 14.05 -5.35
CA MET A 238 -2.41 12.71 -5.31
C MET A 238 -3.36 12.53 -4.14
N ARG A 239 -4.28 11.56 -4.24
CA ARG A 239 -5.18 11.17 -3.14
C ARG A 239 -4.39 10.78 -1.91
N GLY A 240 -3.32 10.03 -2.11
CA GLY A 240 -2.50 9.59 -1.00
C GLY A 240 -1.38 8.63 -1.41
N PHE A 241 -1.21 7.57 -0.64
CA PHE A 241 -0.12 6.64 -0.81
C PHE A 241 -0.56 5.18 -0.77
N VAL A 242 0.29 4.31 -1.27
CA VAL A 242 0.12 2.87 -1.17
C VAL A 242 1.30 2.23 -0.46
N THR A 243 1.03 1.25 0.36
CA THR A 243 2.04 0.47 1.08
C THR A 243 1.86 -1.03 0.86
N ASN A 244 2.88 -1.79 1.21
CA ASN A 244 2.89 -3.25 1.16
C ASN A 244 2.87 -3.85 -0.26
N VAL A 245 3.08 -3.06 -1.33
CA VAL A 245 3.11 -3.59 -2.69
C VAL A 245 4.21 -4.63 -2.81
N ALA A 246 3.83 -5.82 -3.27
CA ALA A 246 4.71 -6.99 -3.38
C ALA A 246 5.34 -7.47 -2.05
N ASP A 247 4.88 -6.98 -0.91
CA ASP A 247 5.36 -7.36 0.43
C ASP A 247 4.33 -8.27 1.14
N HIS A 248 4.68 -8.78 2.33
CA HIS A 248 3.92 -9.80 3.06
C HIS A 248 3.57 -9.36 4.50
N ARG A 249 3.52 -8.06 4.78
CA ARG A 249 3.17 -7.58 6.12
C ARG A 249 1.67 -7.63 6.32
N GLY A 250 1.28 -8.20 7.46
CA GLY A 250 -0.13 -8.31 7.83
C GLY A 250 -0.84 -6.95 7.86
N THR A 251 -2.10 -6.94 7.44
CA THR A 251 -2.92 -5.73 7.34
C THR A 251 -2.92 -4.88 8.62
N PRO A 252 -3.07 -5.42 9.86
CA PRO A 252 -3.06 -4.59 11.06
C PRO A 252 -1.74 -3.83 11.27
N ARG A 253 -0.60 -4.44 10.91
CA ARG A 253 0.71 -3.78 11.01
C ARG A 253 0.89 -2.71 9.94
N ALA A 254 0.43 -2.97 8.73
CA ALA A 254 0.45 -1.99 7.64
C ALA A 254 -0.46 -0.80 7.95
N GLU A 255 -1.67 -1.03 8.48
CA GLU A 255 -2.59 0.03 8.90
C GLU A 255 -2.00 0.89 10.01
N LYS A 256 -1.48 0.28 11.08
CA LYS A 256 -0.87 1.02 12.18
C LYS A 256 0.21 1.99 11.68
N TRP A 257 1.14 1.50 10.86
CA TRP A 257 2.18 2.34 10.29
C TRP A 257 1.61 3.44 9.39
N SER A 258 0.61 3.12 8.58
CA SER A 258 -0.01 4.07 7.64
C SER A 258 -0.78 5.18 8.36
N GLU A 259 -1.49 4.87 9.44
CA GLU A 259 -2.17 5.90 10.25
C GLU A 259 -1.17 6.86 10.91
N GLU A 260 -0.07 6.35 11.44
CA GLU A 260 1.03 7.18 11.95
C GLU A 260 1.64 8.05 10.85
N PHE A 261 1.76 7.51 9.63
CA PHE A 261 2.28 8.23 8.49
C PHE A 261 1.34 9.32 7.99
N VAL A 262 0.02 9.10 8.00
CA VAL A 262 -0.98 10.15 7.74
C VAL A 262 -0.78 11.32 8.70
N GLN A 263 -0.62 11.05 10.00
CA GLN A 263 -0.37 12.09 10.99
C GLN A 263 0.95 12.85 10.73
N THR A 264 1.99 12.14 10.29
CA THR A 264 3.28 12.75 9.91
C THR A 264 3.11 13.70 8.73
N LEU A 265 2.35 13.30 7.70
CA LEU A 265 2.06 14.15 6.54
C LEU A 265 1.20 15.36 6.91
N GLN A 266 0.23 15.20 7.80
CA GLN A 266 -0.58 16.31 8.33
C GLN A 266 0.28 17.35 9.06
N LYS A 267 1.21 16.91 9.92
CA LYS A 267 2.16 17.80 10.61
C LYS A 267 3.05 18.58 9.63
N LYS A 268 3.30 18.04 8.44
CA LYS A 268 4.04 18.70 7.35
C LYS A 268 3.15 19.57 6.44
N GLY A 269 1.90 19.81 6.80
CA GLY A 269 0.99 20.72 6.10
C GLY A 269 0.36 20.17 4.83
N LEU A 270 0.33 18.84 4.64
CA LEU A 270 -0.26 18.22 3.43
C LEU A 270 -1.77 17.93 3.54
N GLY A 271 -2.39 18.32 4.66
CA GLY A 271 -3.78 17.96 4.93
C GLY A 271 -3.96 16.46 5.17
N THR A 272 -5.20 16.00 5.11
CA THR A 272 -5.49 14.57 5.26
C THR A 272 -5.17 13.83 3.97
N LYS A 273 -4.27 12.86 4.05
CA LYS A 273 -3.99 11.90 2.98
C LYS A 273 -4.61 10.55 3.33
N TYR A 274 -5.00 9.82 2.31
CA TYR A 274 -5.58 8.50 2.42
C TYR A 274 -4.62 7.45 1.90
N TYR A 275 -4.90 6.17 2.16
CA TYR A 275 -4.01 5.12 1.66
C TYR A 275 -4.77 3.87 1.23
N VAL A 276 -4.09 3.07 0.43
CA VAL A 276 -4.48 1.71 0.10
C VAL A 276 -3.37 0.73 0.52
N ILE A 277 -3.74 -0.51 0.79
CA ILE A 277 -2.81 -1.57 1.17
C ILE A 277 -2.88 -2.68 0.13
N ASP A 278 -1.72 -3.14 -0.36
CA ASP A 278 -1.66 -4.39 -1.11
C ASP A 278 -1.85 -5.57 -0.16
N THR A 279 -2.97 -6.26 -0.32
CA THR A 279 -3.32 -7.46 0.46
C THR A 279 -3.20 -8.74 -0.34
N SER A 280 -2.60 -8.70 -1.52
CA SER A 280 -2.53 -9.85 -2.43
C SER A 280 -1.84 -11.08 -1.81
N ARG A 281 -0.85 -10.86 -0.94
CA ARG A 281 0.01 -11.93 -0.38
C ARG A 281 0.31 -11.78 1.11
N ASN A 282 -0.48 -11.01 1.84
CA ASN A 282 -0.23 -10.66 3.23
C ASN A 282 -1.15 -11.33 4.25
N GLY A 283 -1.82 -12.40 3.87
CA GLY A 283 -2.73 -13.14 4.75
C GLY A 283 -2.05 -13.78 5.96
N ILE A 284 -0.75 -14.04 5.86
CA ILE A 284 0.11 -14.41 6.99
C ILE A 284 1.13 -13.30 7.16
N ASP A 285 1.16 -12.69 8.36
CA ASP A 285 2.11 -11.63 8.67
C ASP A 285 3.54 -12.18 8.67
N SER A 286 4.40 -11.60 7.85
CA SER A 286 5.81 -11.93 7.84
C SER A 286 6.49 -11.42 9.12
N PRO A 287 7.39 -12.20 9.74
CA PRO A 287 8.17 -11.71 10.86
C PRO A 287 8.95 -10.46 10.46
N LYS A 288 9.19 -9.57 11.44
CA LYS A 288 10.05 -8.40 11.22
C LYS A 288 11.38 -8.84 10.60
N GLN A 289 11.80 -8.16 9.56
CA GLN A 289 13.04 -8.48 8.86
C GLN A 289 14.23 -8.41 9.85
N THR A 290 14.90 -9.52 10.03
CA THR A 290 16.27 -9.58 10.50
C THR A 290 17.20 -9.60 9.30
N ASN A 291 18.51 -9.40 9.45
CA ASN A 291 19.48 -9.33 8.33
C ASN A 291 19.51 -10.57 7.38
N LYS A 292 18.77 -11.63 7.70
CA LYS A 292 18.51 -12.80 6.83
C LYS A 292 17.21 -12.71 6.02
N ALA A 293 16.52 -11.61 6.07
CA ALA A 293 15.11 -11.45 5.67
C ALA A 293 14.88 -11.27 4.17
N TYR A 294 15.90 -11.19 3.36
CA TYR A 294 15.76 -11.15 1.90
C TYR A 294 15.02 -12.40 1.36
N TYR A 295 15.21 -13.54 2.00
CA TYR A 295 14.52 -14.81 1.65
C TYR A 295 13.03 -14.86 2.01
N TYR A 296 12.55 -13.95 2.86
CA TYR A 296 11.13 -13.95 3.29
C TYR A 296 10.22 -13.05 2.45
N SER A 297 10.78 -12.21 1.58
CA SER A 297 9.99 -11.33 0.71
C SER A 297 9.89 -11.83 -0.73
N CYS A 298 10.84 -12.61 -1.21
CA CYS A 298 10.88 -13.11 -2.57
C CYS A 298 10.32 -14.53 -2.66
N ASN A 299 9.31 -14.75 -3.50
CA ASN A 299 8.65 -16.03 -3.74
C ASN A 299 8.30 -16.78 -2.44
N ASN A 300 7.74 -16.05 -1.46
CA ASN A 300 7.55 -16.56 -0.10
C ASN A 300 6.50 -17.67 0.00
N PHE A 301 6.92 -18.90 0.10
CA PHE A 301 6.05 -20.08 0.28
C PHE A 301 5.33 -20.10 1.65
N ASN A 302 5.74 -19.28 2.62
CA ASN A 302 5.06 -19.18 3.92
C ASN A 302 3.98 -18.10 3.94
N ALA A 303 3.84 -17.31 2.89
CA ALA A 303 2.78 -16.36 2.73
C ALA A 303 1.42 -17.02 2.41
N ALA A 304 0.36 -16.25 2.52
CA ALA A 304 -0.98 -16.60 2.07
C ALA A 304 -1.61 -15.44 1.33
N LEU A 305 -2.60 -15.70 0.46
CA LEU A 305 -3.46 -14.64 -0.03
C LEU A 305 -4.08 -13.89 1.15
N GLY A 306 -4.12 -12.59 1.08
CA GLY A 306 -4.83 -11.76 2.06
C GLY A 306 -6.28 -11.50 1.66
N VAL A 307 -6.90 -10.56 2.37
CA VAL A 307 -8.27 -10.15 2.13
C VAL A 307 -8.45 -9.73 0.67
N ARG A 308 -9.51 -10.22 0.03
CA ARG A 308 -9.85 -9.84 -1.35
C ARG A 308 -10.11 -8.34 -1.46
N PRO A 309 -9.93 -7.74 -2.65
CA PRO A 309 -10.14 -6.32 -2.86
C PRO A 309 -11.48 -5.82 -2.33
N THR A 310 -11.43 -4.81 -1.47
CA THR A 310 -12.62 -4.26 -0.80
C THR A 310 -12.40 -2.82 -0.35
N THR A 311 -13.48 -2.04 -0.31
CA THR A 311 -13.53 -0.72 0.32
C THR A 311 -13.98 -0.78 1.79
N LYS A 312 -14.32 -1.97 2.30
CA LYS A 312 -14.65 -2.20 3.71
C LYS A 312 -13.35 -2.37 4.49
N THR A 313 -12.81 -1.27 4.97
CA THR A 313 -11.55 -1.18 5.71
C THR A 313 -11.80 -0.93 7.19
N SER A 314 -10.83 -1.27 8.06
CA SER A 314 -10.93 -1.07 9.50
C SER A 314 -10.38 0.27 9.96
N ALA A 315 -9.40 0.83 9.25
CA ALA A 315 -8.76 2.08 9.64
C ALA A 315 -9.42 3.31 8.99
N PRO A 316 -9.43 4.47 9.65
CA PRO A 316 -10.19 5.65 9.22
C PRO A 316 -9.68 6.28 7.91
N HIS A 317 -8.40 6.15 7.59
CA HIS A 317 -7.81 6.72 6.39
C HIS A 317 -7.48 5.68 5.32
N ALA A 318 -7.80 4.40 5.55
CA ALA A 318 -7.67 3.34 4.55
C ALA A 318 -8.84 3.42 3.56
N ASP A 319 -8.59 3.79 2.32
CA ASP A 319 -9.62 3.84 1.27
C ASP A 319 -10.02 2.44 0.81
N ALA A 320 -9.04 1.54 0.63
CA ALA A 320 -9.27 0.17 0.20
C ALA A 320 -8.13 -0.78 0.55
N TYR A 321 -8.44 -2.07 0.61
CA TYR A 321 -7.50 -3.16 0.45
C TYR A 321 -7.59 -3.62 -1.00
N LEU A 322 -6.45 -3.80 -1.66
CA LEU A 322 -6.36 -4.11 -3.08
C LEU A 322 -5.40 -5.28 -3.31
N TRP A 323 -5.57 -6.02 -4.39
CA TRP A 323 -4.55 -6.92 -4.89
C TRP A 323 -3.78 -6.19 -5.99
N ILE A 324 -2.58 -5.71 -5.66
CA ILE A 324 -1.75 -4.91 -6.56
C ILE A 324 -0.68 -5.78 -7.20
N LYS A 325 0.14 -6.49 -6.42
CA LYS A 325 0.98 -7.55 -6.97
C LYS A 325 0.08 -8.70 -7.40
N HIS A 326 0.32 -9.25 -8.59
CA HIS A 326 -0.40 -10.43 -9.06
C HIS A 326 0.04 -11.67 -8.25
N PRO A 327 -0.84 -12.29 -7.44
CA PRO A 327 -0.50 -13.53 -6.76
C PRO A 327 -0.19 -14.64 -7.76
N GLY A 328 0.80 -15.47 -7.44
CA GLY A 328 1.22 -16.58 -8.30
C GLY A 328 2.21 -16.20 -9.41
N LEU A 329 2.54 -14.92 -9.58
CA LEU A 329 3.68 -14.52 -10.39
C LEU A 329 4.96 -14.48 -9.55
N SER A 330 6.06 -14.93 -10.12
CA SER A 330 7.39 -14.89 -9.51
C SER A 330 7.84 -13.45 -9.24
N ASP A 331 8.58 -13.27 -8.15
CA ASP A 331 9.28 -12.02 -7.83
C ASP A 331 10.68 -11.95 -8.49
N GLY A 332 11.14 -13.06 -9.03
CA GLY A 332 12.44 -13.20 -9.70
C GLY A 332 13.18 -14.45 -9.27
N THR A 333 14.38 -14.62 -9.81
CA THR A 333 15.27 -15.78 -9.58
C THR A 333 16.02 -15.65 -8.25
N CYS A 334 15.30 -15.59 -7.15
CA CYS A 334 15.86 -15.35 -5.81
C CYS A 334 16.53 -16.60 -5.21
N ALA A 335 16.14 -17.79 -5.69
CA ALA A 335 16.74 -19.07 -5.36
C ALA A 335 16.89 -19.93 -6.63
N ASN A 336 17.70 -21.00 -6.54
CA ASN A 336 17.86 -21.93 -7.64
C ASN A 336 16.53 -22.58 -8.04
N GLY A 337 16.16 -22.47 -9.30
CA GLY A 337 14.92 -23.03 -9.85
C GLY A 337 13.72 -22.07 -9.80
N ASP A 338 13.86 -20.89 -9.21
CA ASP A 338 12.82 -19.86 -9.29
C ASP A 338 12.72 -19.32 -10.73
N PRO A 339 11.50 -19.12 -11.26
CA PRO A 339 11.31 -18.49 -12.57
C PRO A 339 11.68 -17.00 -12.55
N GLU A 340 11.87 -16.43 -13.73
CA GLU A 340 12.06 -14.99 -13.89
C GLU A 340 10.88 -14.17 -13.35
N ALA A 341 11.17 -12.92 -12.96
CA ALA A 341 10.16 -12.00 -12.45
C ALA A 341 8.98 -11.85 -13.44
N GLY A 342 7.75 -11.92 -12.93
CA GLY A 342 6.53 -11.83 -13.73
C GLY A 342 6.08 -13.14 -14.40
N SER A 343 6.90 -14.21 -14.36
CA SER A 343 6.49 -15.53 -14.83
C SER A 343 5.50 -16.20 -13.90
N TRP A 344 4.55 -16.98 -14.44
CA TRP A 344 3.66 -17.80 -13.62
C TRP A 344 4.44 -18.86 -12.83
N TYR A 345 4.20 -18.89 -11.53
CA TYR A 345 4.86 -19.83 -10.62
C TYR A 345 3.83 -20.73 -9.94
N PRO A 346 3.49 -21.89 -10.52
CA PRO A 346 2.44 -22.78 -10.05
C PRO A 346 2.55 -23.16 -8.57
N ALA A 347 3.76 -23.45 -8.11
CA ALA A 347 3.99 -23.85 -6.72
C ALA A 347 3.69 -22.74 -5.72
N VAL A 348 4.08 -21.50 -6.03
CA VAL A 348 3.77 -20.33 -5.20
C VAL A 348 2.27 -20.03 -5.25
N ALA A 349 1.64 -20.04 -6.43
CA ALA A 349 0.20 -19.84 -6.58
C ALA A 349 -0.60 -20.84 -5.73
N LYS A 350 -0.27 -22.13 -5.83
CA LYS A 350 -0.87 -23.21 -5.03
C LYS A 350 -0.71 -22.92 -3.54
N SER A 351 0.52 -22.66 -3.08
CA SER A 351 0.82 -22.43 -1.65
C SER A 351 0.05 -21.25 -1.06
N LEU A 352 0.02 -20.12 -1.77
CA LEU A 352 -0.70 -18.92 -1.34
C LEU A 352 -2.20 -19.20 -1.12
N VAL A 353 -2.83 -19.86 -2.08
CA VAL A 353 -4.27 -20.17 -2.03
C VAL A 353 -4.58 -21.17 -0.94
N GLN A 354 -3.86 -22.30 -0.88
CA GLN A 354 -4.09 -23.33 0.12
C GLN A 354 -4.04 -22.76 1.55
N LYS A 355 -2.99 -22.02 1.86
CA LYS A 355 -2.83 -21.40 3.18
C LYS A 355 -3.92 -20.40 3.51
N ALA A 356 -4.39 -19.63 2.52
CA ALA A 356 -5.46 -18.67 2.73
C ALA A 356 -6.79 -19.35 3.05
N ILE A 357 -7.10 -20.46 2.38
CA ILE A 357 -8.31 -21.27 2.65
C ILE A 357 -8.19 -21.96 4.00
N GLU A 358 -7.08 -22.64 4.27
CA GLU A 358 -6.84 -23.35 5.54
C GLU A 358 -6.95 -22.45 6.76
N LYS A 359 -6.56 -21.17 6.63
CA LYS A 359 -6.64 -20.18 7.70
C LYS A 359 -7.96 -19.40 7.71
N GLY A 360 -8.89 -19.70 6.80
CA GLY A 360 -10.17 -18.98 6.71
C GLY A 360 -10.04 -17.51 6.31
N ILE A 361 -8.94 -17.11 5.64
CA ILE A 361 -8.71 -15.73 5.21
C ILE A 361 -9.57 -15.39 4.01
N ILE A 362 -9.75 -16.35 3.10
CA ILE A 362 -10.64 -16.23 1.95
C ILE A 362 -11.64 -17.39 1.93
N GLU A 363 -12.86 -17.08 1.50
CA GLU A 363 -13.83 -18.07 1.12
C GLU A 363 -13.44 -18.72 -0.22
N GLU A 364 -13.55 -20.05 -0.32
CA GLU A 364 -13.26 -20.77 -1.54
C GLU A 364 -14.42 -20.67 -2.53
N TRP A 365 -14.18 -20.08 -3.70
CA TRP A 365 -15.17 -19.99 -4.76
C TRP A 365 -15.18 -21.24 -5.63
N LYS A 366 -16.37 -21.66 -6.04
CA LYS A 366 -16.55 -22.74 -7.01
C LYS A 366 -16.19 -22.27 -8.42
N VAL A 367 -15.48 -23.11 -9.17
CA VAL A 367 -15.22 -22.87 -10.59
C VAL A 367 -16.55 -23.03 -11.35
N PRO A 368 -17.00 -22.00 -12.11
CA PRO A 368 -18.20 -22.13 -12.94
C PRO A 368 -18.00 -23.18 -14.06
N ASN A 369 -19.06 -23.88 -14.43
CA ASN A 369 -18.99 -24.92 -15.48
C ASN A 369 -18.54 -24.37 -16.85
N ASN A 370 -18.73 -23.09 -17.10
CA ASN A 370 -18.36 -22.40 -18.36
C ASN A 370 -17.04 -21.60 -18.27
N PHE A 371 -16.25 -21.83 -17.22
CA PHE A 371 -14.95 -21.14 -17.06
C PHE A 371 -13.85 -21.69 -17.96
#